data_502ba6ed3ea8fb1b6e6cb177fb3da631
#
_entry.id   502ba6ed3ea8fb1b6e6cb177fb3da631
#
_cell.length_a   1.000
_cell.length_b   1.000
_cell.length_c   1.000
_cell.angle_alpha   90.00
_cell.angle_beta   90.00
_cell.angle_gamma   90.00
#
_symmetry.space_group_name_H-M   'P 1'
#
loop_
_entity.id
_entity.type
_entity.pdbx_description
1 polymer ?
#
loop_
_entity_poly.entity_id
_entity_poly.type
_entity_poly.pdbx_seq_one_letter_code
_entity_poly.pdbx_strand_id
1 'polypeptide(L)'
;LDENKYEKNTERYSNDFIAGTPDVIAVDADGIDIYDVKSSYDLWTFTGNILDKIDNLYYWQMQSYMWLTGAKRAYVVFCLLDTPFGIIEQEKKSLLYKMNVISEESPEYVKEALKLEFNMTFADIPANERILFFSIERSEDDILRIQHKVEKAREYLHTIQELHTNFNK
;
A
#
# COMPACT_ATOMS: atom_id res chain seq x y z
N LEU A 1 0.05 18.51 -7.61
CA LEU A 1 0.18 18.33 -6.15
C LEU A 1 1.27 19.28 -5.67
N ASP A 2 0.97 20.09 -4.67
CA ASP A 2 1.97 20.95 -4.05
C ASP A 2 2.96 20.06 -3.28
N GLU A 3 4.18 19.96 -3.75
CA GLU A 3 5.24 19.09 -3.18
C GLU A 3 5.49 19.37 -1.69
N ASN A 4 5.19 20.58 -1.22
CA ASN A 4 5.37 20.97 0.17
C ASN A 4 4.22 20.53 1.10
N LYS A 5 3.09 20.10 0.55
CA LYS A 5 1.90 19.71 1.34
C LYS A 5 1.91 18.24 1.77
N TYR A 6 2.67 17.39 1.07
CA TYR A 6 2.63 15.93 1.23
C TYR A 6 4.02 15.35 1.52
N GLU A 7 4.60 15.77 2.65
CA GLU A 7 5.87 15.22 3.12
C GLU A 7 5.65 13.84 3.71
N LYS A 8 6.58 12.91 3.42
CA LYS A 8 6.54 11.56 3.98
C LYS A 8 6.72 11.63 5.50
N ASN A 9 5.76 11.10 6.23
CA ASN A 9 5.87 10.97 7.67
C ASN A 9 6.81 9.81 8.04
N THR A 10 7.65 10.04 9.04
CA THR A 10 8.55 9.03 9.62
C THR A 10 8.25 8.76 11.09
N GLU A 11 7.32 9.51 11.68
CA GLU A 11 6.96 9.41 13.08
C GLU A 11 6.03 8.21 13.30
N ARG A 12 6.33 7.43 14.34
CA ARG A 12 5.51 6.32 14.80
C ARG A 12 4.57 6.78 15.90
N TYR A 13 3.28 6.60 15.66
CA TYR A 13 2.21 6.88 16.61
C TYR A 13 1.84 5.61 17.37
N SER A 14 1.49 5.74 18.65
CA SER A 14 1.04 4.60 19.46
C SER A 14 0.10 5.05 20.56
N ASN A 15 -0.80 4.14 20.96
CA ASN A 15 -1.59 4.21 22.17
C ASN A 15 -1.51 2.84 22.88
N ASP A 16 -2.32 2.63 23.93
CA ASP A 16 -2.29 1.37 24.70
C ASP A 16 -2.70 0.13 23.89
N PHE A 17 -3.30 0.29 22.72
CA PHE A 17 -3.88 -0.80 21.93
C PHE A 17 -3.09 -1.11 20.66
N ILE A 18 -2.73 -0.08 19.91
CA ILE A 18 -2.15 -0.19 18.57
C ILE A 18 -0.98 0.79 18.39
N ALA A 19 -0.17 0.51 17.38
CA ALA A 19 0.86 1.42 16.91
C ALA A 19 0.95 1.36 15.39
N GLY A 20 1.35 2.47 14.76
CA GLY A 20 1.50 2.56 13.31
C GLY A 20 2.24 3.80 12.87
N THR A 21 2.63 3.83 11.60
CA THR A 21 3.31 4.94 10.95
C THR A 21 2.54 5.25 9.67
N PRO A 22 1.60 6.22 9.69
CA PRO A 22 0.94 6.68 8.46
C PRO A 22 1.96 7.21 7.46
N ASP A 23 1.73 7.05 6.15
CA ASP A 23 2.69 7.49 5.14
C ASP A 23 2.78 9.01 5.05
N VAL A 24 1.63 9.70 5.05
CA VAL A 24 1.54 11.16 5.00
C VAL A 24 0.45 11.64 5.95
N ILE A 25 0.75 12.71 6.67
CA ILE A 25 -0.19 13.40 7.54
C ILE A 25 -0.25 14.86 7.08
N ALA A 26 -1.39 15.28 6.55
CA ALA A 26 -1.62 16.66 6.16
C ALA A 26 -2.47 17.35 7.23
N VAL A 27 -2.05 18.54 7.61
CA VAL A 27 -2.77 19.37 8.60
C VAL A 27 -3.17 20.67 7.91
N ASP A 28 -4.45 20.99 7.92
CA ASP A 28 -4.98 22.24 7.39
C ASP A 28 -6.03 22.85 8.34
N ALA A 29 -6.71 23.91 7.90
CA ALA A 29 -7.74 24.59 8.69
C ALA A 29 -8.95 23.70 9.03
N ASP A 30 -9.22 22.66 8.24
CA ASP A 30 -10.34 21.74 8.40
C ASP A 30 -9.99 20.55 9.31
N GLY A 31 -8.70 20.34 9.59
CA GLY A 31 -8.22 19.32 10.51
C GLY A 31 -7.04 18.52 10.00
N ILE A 32 -7.00 17.23 10.38
CA ILE A 32 -5.96 16.28 10.02
C ILE A 32 -6.52 15.28 9.02
N ASP A 33 -5.86 15.16 7.89
CA ASP A 33 -6.11 14.14 6.88
C ASP A 33 -4.89 13.19 6.78
N ILE A 34 -5.17 11.91 6.56
CA ILE A 34 -4.15 10.87 6.40
C ILE A 34 -4.18 10.35 4.97
N TYR A 35 -2.99 10.12 4.41
CA TYR A 35 -2.85 9.48 3.11
C TYR A 35 -1.93 8.26 3.25
N ASP A 36 -2.39 7.13 2.74
CA ASP A 36 -1.66 5.88 2.67
C ASP A 36 -1.46 5.54 1.19
N VAL A 37 -0.19 5.51 0.75
CA VAL A 37 0.16 5.43 -0.66
C VAL A 37 0.47 3.99 -1.05
N LYS A 38 -0.25 3.49 -2.05
CA LYS A 38 -0.10 2.15 -2.61
C LYS A 38 0.41 2.23 -4.04
N SER A 39 1.55 1.64 -4.30
CA SER A 39 2.16 1.60 -5.63
C SER A 39 1.60 0.44 -6.45
N SER A 40 1.23 0.72 -7.70
CA SER A 40 0.94 -0.27 -8.72
C SER A 40 1.96 -0.13 -9.85
N TYR A 41 2.55 -1.25 -10.27
CA TYR A 41 3.58 -1.30 -11.32
C TYR A 41 3.08 -1.94 -12.61
N ASP A 42 1.79 -2.18 -12.71
CA ASP A 42 1.11 -2.64 -13.92
C ASP A 42 -0.30 -2.06 -14.01
N LEU A 43 -0.74 -1.88 -15.24
CA LEU A 43 -2.03 -1.26 -15.55
C LEU A 43 -3.21 -2.13 -15.11
N TRP A 44 -3.06 -3.46 -15.13
CA TRP A 44 -4.13 -4.39 -14.76
C TRP A 44 -4.47 -4.27 -13.26
N THR A 45 -3.44 -4.33 -12.40
CA THR A 45 -3.61 -4.15 -10.94
C THR A 45 -4.17 -2.76 -10.64
N PHE A 46 -3.66 -1.72 -11.32
CA PHE A 46 -4.14 -0.35 -11.11
C PHE A 46 -5.61 -0.18 -11.51
N THR A 47 -6.01 -0.68 -12.68
CA THR A 47 -7.41 -0.57 -13.16
C THR A 47 -8.35 -1.47 -12.37
N GLY A 48 -7.88 -2.60 -11.85
CA GLY A 48 -8.64 -3.44 -10.94
C GLY A 48 -9.11 -2.68 -9.70
N ASN A 49 -8.26 -1.82 -9.15
CA ASN A 49 -8.62 -0.97 -8.00
C ASN A 49 -9.74 0.05 -8.31
N ILE A 50 -9.99 0.38 -9.58
CA ILE A 50 -11.12 1.28 -9.97
C ILE A 50 -12.46 0.56 -9.82
N LEU A 51 -12.49 -0.73 -10.10
CA LEU A 51 -13.71 -1.54 -10.17
C LEU A 51 -14.08 -2.16 -8.82
N ASP A 52 -13.09 -2.39 -7.97
CA ASP A 52 -13.25 -3.06 -6.69
C ASP A 52 -13.52 -2.06 -5.55
N LYS A 53 -14.18 -2.55 -4.51
CA LYS A 53 -14.24 -1.82 -3.24
C LYS A 53 -12.89 -1.88 -2.56
N ILE A 54 -12.57 -0.86 -1.77
CA ILE A 54 -11.38 -0.87 -0.91
C ILE A 54 -11.30 -2.19 -0.13
N ASP A 55 -10.14 -2.84 -0.17
CA ASP A 55 -9.88 -4.02 0.62
C ASP A 55 -10.10 -3.73 2.11
N ASN A 56 -10.70 -4.67 2.82
CA ASN A 56 -10.95 -4.57 4.25
C ASN A 56 -9.67 -4.30 5.06
N LEU A 57 -8.51 -4.80 4.63
CA LEU A 57 -7.24 -4.54 5.31
C LEU A 57 -6.91 -3.04 5.28
N TYR A 58 -7.05 -2.39 4.13
CA TYR A 58 -6.81 -0.94 4.01
C TYR A 58 -7.84 -0.14 4.81
N TYR A 59 -9.10 -0.55 4.79
CA TYR A 59 -10.13 0.08 5.60
C TYR A 59 -9.77 0.09 7.09
N TRP A 60 -9.43 -1.07 7.66
CA TRP A 60 -9.06 -1.19 9.07
C TRP A 60 -7.74 -0.51 9.39
N GLN A 61 -6.79 -0.47 8.47
CA GLN A 61 -5.55 0.29 8.60
C GLN A 61 -5.86 1.79 8.72
N MET A 62 -6.73 2.32 7.88
CA MET A 62 -7.12 3.74 7.92
C MET A 62 -7.89 4.09 9.19
N GLN A 63 -8.83 3.27 9.65
CA GLN A 63 -9.50 3.48 10.94
C GLN A 63 -8.50 3.50 12.10
N SER A 64 -7.51 2.61 12.07
CA SER A 64 -6.43 2.57 13.06
C SER A 64 -5.57 3.82 13.04
N TYR A 65 -5.18 4.32 11.88
CA TYR A 65 -4.40 5.54 11.75
C TYR A 65 -5.17 6.79 12.17
N MET A 66 -6.46 6.87 11.82
CA MET A 66 -7.33 7.96 12.29
C MET A 66 -7.50 7.94 13.82
N TRP A 67 -7.57 6.74 14.43
CA TRP A 67 -7.58 6.64 15.89
C TRP A 67 -6.28 7.14 16.54
N LEU A 68 -5.12 6.79 15.99
CA LEU A 68 -3.81 7.19 16.52
C LEU A 68 -3.53 8.68 16.40
N THR A 69 -4.02 9.33 15.34
CA THR A 69 -3.68 10.72 15.00
C THR A 69 -4.78 11.73 15.33
N GLY A 70 -6.00 11.24 15.63
CA GLY A 70 -7.17 12.10 15.79
C GLY A 70 -7.76 12.61 14.46
N ALA A 71 -7.27 12.12 13.31
CA ALA A 71 -7.79 12.50 12.01
C ALA A 71 -9.25 12.08 11.84
N LYS A 72 -10.01 12.86 11.04
CA LYS A 72 -11.42 12.59 10.73
C LYS A 72 -11.60 11.88 9.40
N ARG A 73 -10.64 12.02 8.49
CA ARG A 73 -10.63 11.41 7.17
C ARG A 73 -9.28 10.78 6.88
N ALA A 74 -9.32 9.71 6.11
CA ALA A 74 -8.13 9.10 5.56
C ALA A 74 -8.36 8.76 4.08
N TYR A 75 -7.28 8.69 3.31
CA TYR A 75 -7.29 8.38 1.90
C TYR A 75 -6.34 7.23 1.62
N VAL A 76 -6.84 6.19 0.96
CA VAL A 76 -5.98 5.21 0.29
C VAL A 76 -5.72 5.73 -1.11
N VAL A 77 -4.45 5.92 -1.46
CA VAL A 77 -4.03 6.54 -2.72
C VAL A 77 -3.27 5.51 -3.54
N PHE A 78 -3.89 5.00 -4.60
CA PHE A 78 -3.20 4.11 -5.54
C PHE A 78 -2.49 4.95 -6.60
N CYS A 79 -1.19 4.67 -6.79
CA CYS A 79 -0.34 5.34 -7.78
C CYS A 79 0.18 4.32 -8.78
N LEU A 80 -0.10 4.53 -10.08
CA LEU A 80 0.53 3.77 -11.15
C LEU A 80 1.92 4.37 -11.43
N LEU A 81 2.94 3.62 -11.07
CA LEU A 81 4.35 4.03 -11.17
C LEU A 81 5.06 3.24 -12.26
N ASP A 82 5.98 3.92 -12.96
CA ASP A 82 6.90 3.22 -13.83
C ASP A 82 7.76 2.25 -13.01
N THR A 83 7.97 1.05 -13.54
CA THR A 83 8.86 0.09 -12.91
C THR A 83 10.29 0.63 -12.93
N PRO A 84 11.05 0.55 -11.82
CA PRO A 84 12.44 0.99 -11.79
C PRO A 84 13.28 0.33 -12.88
N PHE A 85 14.11 1.12 -13.57
CA PHE A 85 14.93 0.68 -14.71
C PHE A 85 15.72 -0.60 -14.43
N GLY A 86 16.31 -0.74 -13.23
CA GLY A 86 17.06 -1.95 -12.87
C GLY A 86 16.21 -3.24 -12.85
N ILE A 87 14.92 -3.13 -12.52
CA ILE A 87 13.98 -4.26 -12.55
C ILE A 87 13.60 -4.57 -14.00
N ILE A 88 13.35 -3.55 -14.84
CA ILE A 88 13.07 -3.74 -16.27
C ILE A 88 14.21 -4.51 -16.94
N GLU A 89 15.45 -4.12 -16.68
CA GLU A 89 16.63 -4.80 -17.23
C GLU A 89 16.78 -6.24 -16.73
N GLN A 90 16.43 -6.52 -15.49
CA GLN A 90 16.42 -7.90 -14.97
C GLN A 90 15.34 -8.75 -15.65
N GLU A 91 14.15 -8.19 -15.85
CA GLU A 91 13.07 -8.90 -16.56
C GLU A 91 13.40 -9.13 -18.04
N LYS A 92 14.06 -8.18 -18.72
CA LYS A 92 14.57 -8.36 -20.08
C LYS A 92 15.58 -9.50 -20.16
N LYS A 93 16.51 -9.59 -19.20
CA LYS A 93 17.44 -10.73 -19.12
C LYS A 93 16.72 -12.06 -18.89
N SER A 94 15.75 -12.06 -17.97
CA SER A 94 14.90 -13.24 -17.71
C SER A 94 14.14 -13.68 -18.97
N LEU A 95 13.62 -12.71 -19.74
CA LEU A 95 12.93 -12.94 -20.99
C LEU A 95 13.86 -13.61 -22.04
N LEU A 96 15.12 -13.15 -22.16
CA LEU A 96 16.11 -13.73 -23.05
C LEU A 96 16.31 -15.23 -22.76
N TYR A 97 16.46 -15.60 -21.47
CA TYR A 97 16.57 -17.00 -21.05
C TYR A 97 15.29 -17.81 -21.34
N LYS A 98 14.13 -17.25 -21.03
CA LYS A 98 12.82 -17.92 -21.27
C LYS A 98 12.57 -18.19 -22.76
N MET A 99 13.00 -17.28 -23.62
CA MET A 99 12.89 -17.43 -25.08
C MET A 99 13.96 -18.36 -25.67
N ASN A 100 14.96 -18.77 -24.89
CA ASN A 100 16.10 -19.56 -25.32
C ASN A 100 16.84 -18.93 -26.52
N VAL A 101 16.98 -17.61 -26.51
CA VAL A 101 17.65 -16.83 -27.54
C VAL A 101 19.04 -16.43 -27.04
N ILE A 102 20.04 -16.52 -27.91
CA ILE A 102 21.45 -16.29 -27.55
C ILE A 102 21.83 -14.79 -27.64
N SER A 103 21.13 -14.02 -28.51
CA SER A 103 21.46 -12.63 -28.78
C SER A 103 20.28 -11.70 -28.49
N GLU A 104 20.58 -10.61 -27.79
CA GLU A 104 19.64 -9.49 -27.56
C GLU A 104 19.27 -8.76 -28.87
N GLU A 105 20.01 -8.97 -29.95
CA GLU A 105 19.75 -8.37 -31.26
C GLU A 105 18.77 -9.17 -32.11
N SER A 106 18.33 -10.34 -31.64
CA SER A 106 17.37 -11.14 -32.43
C SER A 106 16.03 -10.37 -32.58
N PRO A 107 15.44 -10.33 -33.78
CA PRO A 107 14.20 -9.57 -34.01
C PRO A 107 13.04 -10.01 -33.09
N GLU A 108 12.96 -11.30 -32.77
CA GLU A 108 11.93 -11.88 -31.90
C GLU A 108 12.13 -11.35 -30.47
N TYR A 109 13.36 -11.36 -29.97
CA TYR A 109 13.64 -10.85 -28.62
C TYR A 109 13.39 -9.34 -28.53
N VAL A 110 13.91 -8.56 -29.48
CA VAL A 110 13.71 -7.09 -29.52
C VAL A 110 12.23 -6.74 -29.45
N LYS A 111 11.39 -7.44 -30.23
CA LYS A 111 9.94 -7.22 -30.21
C LYS A 111 9.30 -7.49 -28.84
N GLU A 112 9.63 -8.63 -28.22
CA GLU A 112 9.05 -8.99 -26.92
C GLU A 112 9.64 -8.14 -25.76
N ALA A 113 10.91 -7.74 -25.86
CA ALA A 113 11.54 -6.83 -24.89
C ALA A 113 10.91 -5.42 -24.92
N LEU A 114 10.62 -4.88 -26.11
CA LEU A 114 9.88 -3.62 -26.24
C LEU A 114 8.46 -3.71 -25.68
N LYS A 115 7.77 -4.81 -25.92
CA LYS A 115 6.44 -5.04 -25.36
C LYS A 115 6.48 -5.18 -23.84
N LEU A 116 7.49 -5.84 -23.29
CA LEU A 116 7.70 -5.95 -21.85
C LEU A 116 7.91 -4.55 -21.23
N GLU A 117 8.80 -3.76 -21.81
CA GLU A 117 9.07 -2.40 -21.34
C GLU A 117 7.84 -1.50 -21.42
N PHE A 118 7.09 -1.57 -22.52
CA PHE A 118 5.82 -0.84 -22.67
C PHE A 118 4.79 -1.19 -21.59
N ASN A 119 4.74 -2.44 -21.13
CA ASN A 119 3.85 -2.85 -20.06
C ASN A 119 4.34 -2.47 -18.65
N MET A 120 5.57 -1.97 -18.55
CA MET A 120 6.23 -1.60 -17.29
C MET A 120 6.48 -0.08 -17.16
N THR A 121 6.12 0.70 -18.19
CA THR A 121 6.29 2.17 -18.22
C THR A 121 5.03 2.86 -18.68
N PHE A 122 4.69 3.99 -18.09
CA PHE A 122 3.40 4.66 -18.26
C PHE A 122 3.57 6.16 -18.55
N ALA A 123 4.71 6.57 -19.12
CA ALA A 123 5.01 7.98 -19.41
C ALA A 123 3.97 8.66 -20.32
N ASP A 124 3.29 7.87 -21.18
CA ASP A 124 2.25 8.35 -22.07
C ASP A 124 0.90 8.63 -21.39
N ILE A 125 0.74 8.14 -20.14
CA ILE A 125 -0.46 8.39 -19.33
C ILE A 125 -0.22 9.64 -18.49
N PRO A 126 -1.10 10.65 -18.55
CA PRO A 126 -1.00 11.85 -17.72
C PRO A 126 -0.96 11.52 -16.22
N ALA A 127 -0.15 12.25 -15.44
CA ALA A 127 0.06 11.96 -14.03
C ALA A 127 -1.23 11.95 -13.20
N ASN A 128 -2.20 12.82 -13.53
CA ASN A 128 -3.51 12.86 -12.87
C ASN A 128 -4.39 11.64 -13.17
N GLU A 129 -4.12 10.91 -14.24
CA GLU A 129 -4.84 9.66 -14.61
C GLU A 129 -4.17 8.42 -14.00
N ARG A 130 -2.99 8.59 -13.39
CA ARG A 130 -2.22 7.53 -12.71
C ARG A 130 -2.40 7.54 -11.20
N ILE A 131 -3.36 8.29 -10.67
CA ILE A 131 -3.61 8.41 -9.23
C ILE A 131 -5.10 8.23 -8.96
N LEU A 132 -5.43 7.32 -8.03
CA LEU A 132 -6.79 7.07 -7.56
C LEU A 132 -6.87 7.35 -6.07
N PHE A 133 -7.89 8.09 -5.64
CA PHE A 133 -8.14 8.41 -4.24
C PHE A 133 -9.43 7.73 -3.78
N PHE A 134 -9.34 7.03 -2.66
CA PHE A 134 -10.49 6.47 -1.96
C PHE A 134 -10.56 7.07 -0.56
N SER A 135 -11.59 7.87 -0.31
CA SER A 135 -11.81 8.48 1.00
C SER A 135 -12.51 7.53 1.95
N ILE A 136 -12.07 7.57 3.21
CA ILE A 136 -12.63 6.80 4.32
C ILE A 136 -12.87 7.78 5.47
N GLU A 137 -14.10 7.84 5.94
CA GLU A 137 -14.45 8.62 7.11
C GLU A 137 -14.17 7.83 8.40
N ARG A 138 -13.82 8.52 9.45
CA ARG A 138 -13.61 7.94 10.78
C ARG A 138 -14.92 7.40 11.35
N SER A 139 -14.87 6.19 11.88
CA SER A 139 -15.98 5.52 12.54
C SER A 139 -15.61 5.18 13.97
N GLU A 140 -16.26 5.81 14.94
CA GLU A 140 -16.03 5.50 16.36
C GLU A 140 -16.46 4.07 16.71
N ASP A 141 -17.51 3.56 16.09
CA ASP A 141 -17.94 2.18 16.29
C ASP A 141 -16.88 1.18 15.83
N ASP A 142 -16.21 1.45 14.72
CA ASP A 142 -15.14 0.58 14.22
C ASP A 142 -13.87 0.70 15.05
N ILE A 143 -13.57 1.87 15.61
CA ILE A 143 -12.49 2.04 16.58
C ILE A 143 -12.76 1.19 17.83
N LEU A 144 -13.98 1.17 18.36
CA LEU A 144 -14.36 0.29 19.47
C LEU A 144 -14.22 -1.19 19.10
N ARG A 145 -14.53 -1.57 17.88
CA ARG A 145 -14.31 -2.95 17.39
C ARG A 145 -12.83 -3.33 17.33
N ILE A 146 -11.95 -2.40 16.89
CA ILE A 146 -10.50 -2.59 16.94
C ILE A 146 -10.04 -2.81 18.38
N GLN A 147 -10.45 -1.94 19.30
CA GLN A 147 -10.12 -2.05 20.72
C GLN A 147 -10.51 -3.43 21.27
N HIS A 148 -11.76 -3.81 21.12
CA HIS A 148 -12.26 -5.10 21.59
C HIS A 148 -11.51 -6.30 20.96
N LYS A 149 -11.14 -6.19 19.67
CA LYS A 149 -10.37 -7.26 19.01
C LYS A 149 -8.97 -7.39 19.60
N VAL A 150 -8.33 -6.28 19.95
CA VAL A 150 -7.01 -6.28 20.60
C VAL A 150 -7.10 -6.87 22.02
N GLU A 151 -8.11 -6.51 22.79
CA GLU A 151 -8.35 -7.09 24.13
C GLU A 151 -8.50 -8.61 24.06
N LYS A 152 -9.37 -9.11 23.17
CA LYS A 152 -9.53 -10.56 22.95
C LYS A 152 -8.24 -11.25 22.50
N ALA A 153 -7.44 -10.60 21.66
CA ALA A 153 -6.17 -11.15 21.23
C ALA A 153 -5.18 -11.28 22.40
N ARG A 154 -5.17 -10.30 23.32
CA ARG A 154 -4.35 -10.35 24.54
C ARG A 154 -4.78 -11.46 25.49
N GLU A 155 -6.09 -11.62 25.72
CA GLU A 155 -6.64 -12.73 26.52
C GLU A 155 -6.23 -14.09 25.93
N TYR A 156 -6.34 -14.25 24.62
CA TYR A 156 -5.92 -15.47 23.94
C TYR A 156 -4.43 -15.74 24.09
N LEU A 157 -3.58 -14.73 23.92
CA LEU A 157 -2.13 -14.85 24.12
C LEU A 157 -1.78 -15.25 25.56
N HIS A 158 -2.46 -14.67 26.55
CA HIS A 158 -2.28 -15.04 27.96
C HIS A 158 -2.61 -16.52 28.18
N THR A 159 -3.74 -17.00 27.66
CA THR A 159 -4.12 -18.43 27.74
C THR A 159 -3.07 -19.36 27.13
N ILE A 160 -2.51 -19.00 25.96
CA ILE A 160 -1.43 -19.78 25.31
C ILE A 160 -0.17 -19.80 26.19
N GLN A 161 0.21 -18.68 26.80
CA GLN A 161 1.37 -18.60 27.70
C GLN A 161 1.19 -19.48 28.95
N GLU A 162 0.01 -19.48 29.55
CA GLU A 162 -0.32 -20.35 30.70
C GLU A 162 -0.23 -21.83 30.33
N LEU A 163 -0.81 -22.23 29.19
CA LEU A 163 -0.72 -23.59 28.70
C LEU A 163 0.75 -24.02 28.49
N HIS A 164 1.55 -23.19 27.81
CA HIS A 164 2.96 -23.47 27.59
C HIS A 164 3.76 -23.62 28.90
N THR A 165 3.49 -22.78 29.89
CA THR A 165 4.14 -22.85 31.21
C THR A 165 3.78 -24.13 31.95
N ASN A 166 2.56 -24.63 31.79
CA ASN A 166 2.10 -25.86 32.42
C ASN A 166 2.64 -27.13 31.76
N PHE A 167 2.92 -27.09 30.45
CA PHE A 167 3.54 -28.22 29.73
C PHE A 167 5.03 -28.41 30.04
N ASN A 168 5.72 -27.38 30.54
CA ASN A 168 7.14 -27.41 30.86
C ASN A 168 7.42 -27.63 32.35
N LYS A 169 6.44 -27.97 33.16
CA LYS A 169 6.56 -28.42 34.55
C LYS A 169 6.35 -29.93 34.63
#